data_3b650d2ff9036785a67be35a85b6202d
#
_entry.id   3b650d2ff9036785a67be35a85b6202d
#
_cell.length_a   1.000
_cell.length_b   1.000
_cell.length_c   1.000
_cell.angle_alpha   90.00
_cell.angle_beta   90.00
_cell.angle_gamma   90.00
#
_symmetry.space_group_name_H-M   'P 1'
#
loop_
_entity.id
_entity.type
_entity.pdbx_description
1 polymer ?
#
loop_
_entity_poly.entity_id
_entity_poly.type
_entity_poly.pdbx_seq_one_letter_code
_entity_poly.pdbx_strand_id
1 'polypeptide(L)'
;MVTASTLYALAQQPPTPTRVRGTVESVDGDTLAVKSRSGDDVKLHMAGNMVVLGLTRIGLSDIKVGSFIGTTTVPGPDGVPKAVEVHVFPENMRGTGEGSRPYDLKPNSSMTNATVAQSVVGNDGHTLQVKYKDGEKTVQVTPDTPVVTYVPGDRADLKAGAKIIAFMKKLPDGSLETDRVSVGRDGLTPPM
;
A
#
# COMPACT_ATOMS: atom_id res chain seq x y z
N MET A 1 40.80 33.69 17.41
CA MET A 1 40.26 32.67 16.51
C MET A 1 38.94 32.20 17.10
N VAL A 2 37.81 32.55 16.46
CA VAL A 2 36.46 32.16 16.90
C VAL A 2 36.03 31.03 15.96
N THR A 3 35.93 29.81 16.49
CA THR A 3 35.42 28.64 15.75
C THR A 3 33.88 28.65 15.79
N ALA A 4 33.25 28.92 14.65
CA ALA A 4 31.81 28.81 14.50
C ALA A 4 31.44 27.32 14.33
N SER A 5 30.79 26.75 15.33
CA SER A 5 30.18 25.41 15.24
C SER A 5 28.86 25.49 14.49
N THR A 6 28.81 24.96 13.29
CA THR A 6 27.59 24.85 12.48
C THR A 6 26.78 23.64 12.99
N LEU A 7 25.67 23.91 13.67
CA LEU A 7 24.68 22.89 14.04
C LEU A 7 23.89 22.51 12.79
N TYR A 8 24.14 21.32 12.26
CA TYR A 8 23.27 20.71 11.26
C TYR A 8 21.96 20.28 11.95
N ALA A 9 20.89 20.97 11.67
CA ALA A 9 19.54 20.53 12.03
C ALA A 9 19.24 19.25 11.23
N LEU A 10 19.17 18.10 11.91
CA LEU A 10 18.64 16.87 11.35
C LEU A 10 17.15 17.12 11.05
N ALA A 11 16.81 17.27 9.77
CA ALA A 11 15.44 17.32 9.33
C ALA A 11 14.77 15.99 9.74
N GLN A 12 13.87 16.04 10.71
CA GLN A 12 13.05 14.89 11.09
C GLN A 12 12.18 14.52 9.90
N GLN A 13 12.41 13.33 9.34
CA GLN A 13 11.50 12.77 8.36
C GLN A 13 10.10 12.68 8.97
N PRO A 14 9.04 13.11 8.26
CA PRO A 14 7.68 12.97 8.75
C PRO A 14 7.43 11.48 9.09
N PRO A 15 6.77 11.21 10.22
CA PRO A 15 6.50 9.84 10.65
C PRO A 15 5.77 9.09 9.55
N THR A 16 6.27 7.92 9.20
CA THR A 16 5.62 7.03 8.22
C THR A 16 4.18 6.77 8.69
N PRO A 17 3.15 6.99 7.86
CA PRO A 17 1.79 6.74 8.27
C PRO A 17 1.65 5.30 8.76
N THR A 18 1.26 5.14 10.01
CA THR A 18 0.96 3.83 10.56
C THR A 18 -0.29 3.29 9.87
N ARG A 19 -0.38 2.00 9.64
CA ARG A 19 -1.55 1.38 9.01
C ARG A 19 -2.02 0.19 9.81
N VAL A 20 -3.34 -0.05 9.79
CA VAL A 20 -3.94 -1.28 10.29
C VAL A 20 -4.50 -2.09 9.12
N ARG A 21 -4.19 -3.36 9.12
CA ARG A 21 -4.78 -4.37 8.24
C ARG A 21 -5.66 -5.26 9.08
N GLY A 22 -6.92 -5.39 8.73
CA GLY A 22 -7.84 -6.11 9.59
C GLY A 22 -9.21 -6.36 9.00
N THR A 23 -10.12 -6.72 9.88
CA THR A 23 -11.54 -6.95 9.58
C THR A 23 -12.35 -5.92 10.37
N VAL A 24 -13.28 -5.27 9.71
CA VAL A 24 -14.25 -4.39 10.37
C VAL A 24 -15.14 -5.25 11.28
N GLU A 25 -15.23 -4.88 12.55
CA GLU A 25 -16.16 -5.48 13.49
C GLU A 25 -17.48 -4.73 13.54
N SER A 26 -17.40 -3.39 13.61
CA SER A 26 -18.56 -2.52 13.61
C SER A 26 -18.22 -1.12 13.14
N VAL A 27 -19.25 -0.39 12.74
CA VAL A 27 -19.23 1.06 12.49
C VAL A 27 -20.32 1.69 13.35
N ASP A 28 -19.92 2.65 14.17
CA ASP A 28 -20.83 3.41 15.03
C ASP A 28 -20.55 4.91 14.86
N GLY A 29 -21.45 5.59 14.16
CA GLY A 29 -21.26 6.99 13.76
C GLY A 29 -19.95 7.16 12.98
N ASP A 30 -19.02 7.95 13.54
CA ASP A 30 -17.69 8.17 12.96
C ASP A 30 -16.60 7.27 13.56
N THR A 31 -16.98 6.22 14.30
CA THR A 31 -16.04 5.26 14.88
C THR A 31 -16.05 3.95 14.08
N LEU A 32 -14.89 3.54 13.61
CA LEU A 32 -14.64 2.28 12.94
C LEU A 32 -13.88 1.34 13.90
N ALA A 33 -14.52 0.25 14.32
CA ALA A 33 -13.87 -0.81 15.11
C ALA A 33 -13.30 -1.88 14.18
N VAL A 34 -12.03 -2.21 14.35
CA VAL A 34 -11.27 -3.10 13.48
C VAL A 34 -10.54 -4.14 14.32
N LYS A 35 -10.73 -5.42 14.03
CA LYS A 35 -9.86 -6.50 14.48
C LYS A 35 -8.64 -6.57 13.57
N SER A 36 -7.48 -6.23 14.09
CA SER A 36 -6.23 -6.26 13.30
C SER A 36 -5.83 -7.70 12.94
N ARG A 37 -4.96 -7.87 11.94
CA ARG A 37 -4.38 -9.18 11.61
C ARG A 37 -3.50 -9.75 12.73
N SER A 38 -2.96 -8.89 13.61
CA SER A 38 -2.21 -9.30 14.81
C SER A 38 -3.12 -9.70 15.97
N GLY A 39 -4.42 -9.50 15.86
CA GLY A 39 -5.40 -9.85 16.89
C GLY A 39 -5.80 -8.70 17.82
N ASP A 40 -5.29 -7.48 17.59
CA ASP A 40 -5.59 -6.31 18.41
C ASP A 40 -6.94 -5.70 18.03
N ASP A 41 -7.64 -5.15 19.02
CA ASP A 41 -8.84 -4.34 18.83
C ASP A 41 -8.43 -2.88 18.64
N VAL A 42 -8.71 -2.34 17.46
CA VAL A 42 -8.33 -0.97 17.08
C VAL A 42 -9.60 -0.16 16.81
N LYS A 43 -9.71 0.99 17.46
CA LYS A 43 -10.77 1.96 17.20
C LYS A 43 -10.19 3.15 16.46
N LEU A 44 -10.79 3.49 15.32
CA LEU A 44 -10.39 4.59 14.46
C LEU A 44 -11.52 5.62 14.36
N HIS A 45 -11.20 6.88 14.59
CA HIS A 45 -12.10 7.96 14.19
C HIS A 45 -12.00 8.17 12.68
N MET A 46 -13.10 8.13 11.97
CA MET A 46 -13.18 8.38 10.54
C MET A 46 -13.27 9.87 10.28
N ALA A 47 -12.25 10.46 9.68
CA ALA A 47 -12.25 11.87 9.33
C ALA A 47 -13.43 12.23 8.41
N GLY A 48 -13.98 13.44 8.54
CA GLY A 48 -15.12 13.86 7.73
C GLY A 48 -14.88 13.87 6.23
N ASN A 49 -13.61 14.01 5.81
CA ASN A 49 -13.15 13.96 4.42
C ASN A 49 -12.53 12.59 4.04
N MET A 50 -12.80 11.56 4.83
CA MET A 50 -12.24 10.23 4.59
C MET A 50 -12.58 9.69 3.20
N VAL A 51 -11.57 9.17 2.51
CA VAL A 51 -11.71 8.51 1.21
C VAL A 51 -11.77 7.00 1.39
N VAL A 52 -12.79 6.37 0.83
CA VAL A 52 -12.90 4.91 0.74
C VAL A 52 -12.60 4.47 -0.69
N LEU A 53 -11.70 3.51 -0.84
CA LEU A 53 -11.34 2.90 -2.11
C LEU A 53 -11.68 1.41 -2.05
N GLY A 54 -12.35 0.91 -3.06
CA GLY A 54 -12.52 -0.53 -3.26
C GLY A 54 -11.25 -1.14 -3.85
N LEU A 55 -10.95 -2.39 -3.52
CA LEU A 55 -9.92 -3.19 -4.16
C LEU A 55 -10.57 -4.40 -4.81
N THR A 56 -10.29 -4.62 -6.09
CA THR A 56 -10.77 -5.78 -6.85
C THR A 56 -9.61 -6.53 -7.50
N ARG A 57 -9.78 -7.84 -7.69
CA ARG A 57 -8.79 -8.66 -8.40
C ARG A 57 -8.79 -8.33 -9.87
N ILE A 58 -7.60 -8.34 -10.46
CA ILE A 58 -7.38 -8.29 -11.91
C ILE A 58 -6.36 -9.36 -12.29
N GLY A 59 -6.20 -9.60 -13.58
CA GLY A 59 -5.23 -10.56 -14.09
C GLY A 59 -3.81 -9.98 -14.17
N LEU A 60 -2.81 -10.85 -14.13
CA LEU A 60 -1.42 -10.47 -14.40
C LEU A 60 -1.27 -9.85 -15.80
N SER A 61 -2.06 -10.31 -16.76
CA SER A 61 -2.15 -9.75 -18.12
C SER A 61 -2.67 -8.31 -18.19
N ASP A 62 -3.28 -7.80 -17.12
CA ASP A 62 -3.75 -6.42 -17.06
C ASP A 62 -2.65 -5.42 -16.72
N ILE A 63 -1.49 -5.90 -16.28
CA ILE A 63 -0.30 -5.09 -16.09
C ILE A 63 0.33 -4.81 -17.47
N LYS A 64 0.13 -3.60 -17.98
CA LYS A 64 0.65 -3.16 -19.29
C LYS A 64 1.89 -2.29 -19.13
N VAL A 65 2.70 -2.24 -20.18
CA VAL A 65 3.72 -1.19 -20.30
C VAL A 65 3.03 0.17 -20.23
N GLY A 66 3.59 1.08 -19.44
CA GLY A 66 2.98 2.37 -19.13
C GLY A 66 2.05 2.37 -17.93
N SER A 67 1.61 1.21 -17.40
CA SER A 67 0.83 1.16 -16.15
C SER A 67 1.63 1.76 -15.00
N PHE A 68 0.99 2.54 -14.14
CA PHE A 68 1.55 2.94 -12.85
C PHE A 68 1.11 1.91 -11.80
N ILE A 69 2.07 1.26 -11.18
CA ILE A 69 1.83 0.17 -10.24
C ILE A 69 2.49 0.44 -8.89
N GLY A 70 1.95 -0.14 -7.84
CA GLY A 70 2.68 -0.39 -6.62
C GLY A 70 2.94 -1.88 -6.48
N THR A 71 4.09 -2.24 -5.97
CA THR A 71 4.41 -3.64 -5.68
C THR A 71 5.21 -3.76 -4.40
N THR A 72 4.77 -4.69 -3.55
CA THR A 72 5.58 -5.11 -2.41
C THR A 72 6.47 -6.25 -2.84
N THR A 73 7.76 -6.10 -2.64
CA THR A 73 8.75 -7.12 -3.01
C THR A 73 9.54 -7.60 -1.79
N VAL A 74 9.99 -8.85 -1.85
CA VAL A 74 11.00 -9.44 -0.96
C VAL A 74 12.22 -9.85 -1.78
N PRO A 75 13.40 -10.00 -1.17
CA PRO A 75 14.57 -10.54 -1.87
C PRO A 75 14.25 -11.90 -2.49
N GLY A 76 14.57 -12.07 -3.77
CA GLY A 76 14.49 -13.35 -4.47
C GLY A 76 15.79 -14.14 -4.38
N PRO A 77 15.77 -15.46 -4.71
CA PRO A 77 16.94 -16.34 -4.60
C PRO A 77 18.11 -15.92 -5.49
N ASP A 78 17.83 -15.34 -6.66
CA ASP A 78 18.83 -14.92 -7.64
C ASP A 78 19.18 -13.42 -7.53
N GLY A 79 18.85 -12.79 -6.39
CA GLY A 79 19.02 -11.36 -6.19
C GLY A 79 17.95 -10.51 -6.91
N VAL A 80 17.09 -11.09 -7.73
CA VAL A 80 15.96 -10.37 -8.34
C VAL A 80 14.80 -10.32 -7.35
N PRO A 81 14.32 -9.12 -6.98
CA PRO A 81 13.18 -8.98 -6.09
C PRO A 81 11.94 -9.69 -6.62
N LYS A 82 11.28 -10.47 -5.75
CA LYS A 82 10.04 -11.19 -6.04
C LYS A 82 8.84 -10.42 -5.48
N ALA A 83 7.84 -10.20 -6.31
CA ALA A 83 6.59 -9.57 -5.88
C ALA A 83 5.81 -10.47 -4.91
N VAL A 84 5.35 -9.88 -3.83
CA VAL A 84 4.40 -10.46 -2.88
C VAL A 84 2.97 -10.12 -3.30
N GLU A 85 2.81 -8.94 -3.89
CA GLU A 85 1.57 -8.43 -4.46
C GLU A 85 1.88 -7.36 -5.51
N VAL A 86 0.92 -7.08 -6.37
CA VAL A 86 0.93 -5.92 -7.27
C VAL A 86 -0.43 -5.25 -7.22
N HIS A 87 -0.44 -3.92 -7.12
CA HIS A 87 -1.65 -3.14 -7.30
C HIS A 87 -1.46 -2.12 -8.43
N VAL A 88 -2.38 -2.14 -9.37
CA VAL A 88 -2.40 -1.21 -10.50
C VAL A 88 -3.20 0.01 -10.10
N PHE A 89 -2.60 1.17 -10.22
CA PHE A 89 -3.30 2.43 -9.97
C PHE A 89 -4.11 2.84 -11.20
N PRO A 90 -5.37 3.28 -11.05
CA PRO A 90 -6.08 3.97 -12.13
C PRO A 90 -5.38 5.27 -12.48
N GLU A 91 -5.58 5.77 -13.69
CA GLU A 91 -4.81 6.90 -14.23
C GLU A 91 -4.90 8.17 -13.38
N ASN A 92 -6.05 8.45 -12.78
CA ASN A 92 -6.24 9.58 -11.87
C ASN A 92 -5.46 9.47 -10.54
N MET A 93 -4.85 8.33 -10.27
CA MET A 93 -3.99 8.08 -9.11
C MET A 93 -2.52 7.92 -9.48
N ARG A 94 -2.16 8.14 -10.76
CA ARG A 94 -0.76 8.09 -11.22
C ARG A 94 0.13 9.02 -10.39
N GLY A 95 1.33 8.54 -10.04
CA GLY A 95 2.30 9.29 -9.23
C GLY A 95 2.09 9.17 -7.71
N THR A 96 0.98 8.53 -7.27
CA THR A 96 0.71 8.35 -5.83
C THR A 96 1.87 7.62 -5.14
N GLY A 97 2.56 8.33 -4.23
CA GLY A 97 3.66 7.78 -3.43
C GLY A 97 4.77 7.15 -4.27
N GLU A 98 5.08 7.72 -5.44
CA GLU A 98 6.14 7.27 -6.33
C GLU A 98 7.47 7.12 -5.60
N GLY A 99 8.23 6.07 -5.90
CA GLY A 99 9.51 5.75 -5.29
C GLY A 99 9.57 4.37 -4.68
N SER A 100 10.73 4.03 -4.09
CA SER A 100 10.97 2.75 -3.40
C SER A 100 11.37 3.00 -1.95
N ARG A 101 10.77 2.22 -1.02
CA ARG A 101 10.97 2.39 0.43
C ARG A 101 10.78 1.09 1.20
N PRO A 102 11.37 0.91 2.38
CA PRO A 102 11.05 -0.21 3.27
C PRO A 102 9.54 -0.31 3.54
N TYR A 103 9.05 -1.52 3.69
CA TYR A 103 7.62 -1.79 3.90
C TYR A 103 7.39 -2.84 4.99
N ASP A 104 6.23 -2.76 5.64
CA ASP A 104 5.90 -3.55 6.82
C ASP A 104 5.07 -4.82 6.55
N LEU A 105 4.88 -5.20 5.27
CA LEU A 105 4.05 -6.36 4.92
C LEU A 105 4.72 -7.68 5.28
N LYS A 106 6.03 -7.79 5.05
CA LYS A 106 6.87 -8.94 5.40
C LYS A 106 8.26 -8.47 5.86
N PRO A 107 9.01 -9.30 6.59
CA PRO A 107 10.41 -9.02 6.87
C PRO A 107 11.19 -8.74 5.57
N ASN A 108 12.05 -7.72 5.60
CA ASN A 108 12.88 -7.27 4.46
C ASN A 108 12.07 -6.90 3.19
N SER A 109 10.78 -6.60 3.33
CA SER A 109 9.99 -6.16 2.20
C SER A 109 10.18 -4.68 1.90
N SER A 110 10.02 -4.34 0.61
CA SER A 110 9.99 -2.95 0.14
C SER A 110 8.76 -2.71 -0.72
N MET A 111 8.18 -1.52 -0.60
CA MET A 111 7.12 -1.01 -1.49
C MET A 111 7.76 -0.14 -2.55
N THR A 112 7.46 -0.42 -3.81
CA THR A 112 7.88 0.41 -4.94
C THR A 112 6.65 0.82 -5.74
N ASN A 113 6.41 2.12 -5.85
CA ASN A 113 5.38 2.69 -6.72
C ASN A 113 6.10 3.30 -7.94
N ALA A 114 5.79 2.83 -9.14
CA ALA A 114 6.56 3.11 -10.33
C ALA A 114 5.76 2.87 -11.61
N THR A 115 6.25 3.39 -12.73
CA THR A 115 5.72 3.10 -14.06
C THR A 115 6.39 1.84 -14.64
N VAL A 116 5.60 0.94 -15.20
CA VAL A 116 6.10 -0.24 -15.93
C VAL A 116 6.73 0.22 -17.23
N ALA A 117 8.05 0.11 -17.34
CA ALA A 117 8.80 0.46 -18.53
C ALA A 117 8.88 -0.70 -19.53
N GLN A 118 9.00 -1.93 -19.01
CA GLN A 118 9.02 -3.16 -19.81
C GLN A 118 8.33 -4.29 -19.05
N SER A 119 7.74 -5.23 -19.79
CA SER A 119 7.17 -6.47 -19.26
C SER A 119 7.58 -7.60 -20.18
N VAL A 120 8.33 -8.57 -19.65
CA VAL A 120 8.74 -9.77 -20.37
C VAL A 120 7.98 -10.95 -19.79
N VAL A 121 7.23 -11.64 -20.64
CA VAL A 121 6.47 -12.84 -20.26
C VAL A 121 7.42 -14.04 -20.37
N GLY A 122 7.57 -14.76 -19.26
CA GLY A 122 8.32 -16.01 -19.19
C GLY A 122 7.44 -17.18 -18.77
N ASN A 123 8.01 -18.37 -18.70
CA ASN A 123 7.30 -19.58 -18.25
C ASN A 123 6.84 -19.46 -16.78
N ASP A 124 7.56 -18.69 -15.96
CA ASP A 124 7.35 -18.56 -14.53
C ASP A 124 6.62 -17.25 -14.15
N GLY A 125 5.99 -16.58 -15.11
CA GLY A 125 5.29 -15.31 -14.92
C GLY A 125 5.88 -14.16 -15.72
N HIS A 126 5.84 -12.96 -15.14
CA HIS A 126 6.34 -11.75 -15.78
C HIS A 126 7.56 -11.21 -15.04
N THR A 127 8.55 -10.77 -15.82
CA THR A 127 9.62 -9.90 -15.32
C THR A 127 9.28 -8.46 -15.72
N LEU A 128 9.04 -7.62 -14.73
CA LEU A 128 8.71 -6.21 -14.92
C LEU A 128 9.96 -5.36 -14.67
N GLN A 129 10.29 -4.48 -15.61
CA GLN A 129 11.18 -3.36 -15.35
C GLN A 129 10.33 -2.14 -15.03
N VAL A 130 10.49 -1.59 -13.84
CA VAL A 130 9.72 -0.43 -13.36
C VAL A 130 10.64 0.74 -13.12
N LYS A 131 10.19 1.95 -13.52
CA LYS A 131 10.93 3.20 -13.38
C LYS A 131 10.17 4.17 -12.48
N TYR A 132 10.89 4.82 -11.59
CA TYR A 132 10.42 5.87 -10.70
C TYR A 132 11.45 7.01 -10.67
N LYS A 133 11.08 8.13 -10.06
CA LYS A 133 11.88 9.38 -10.10
C LYS A 133 13.37 9.18 -9.81
N ASP A 134 13.71 8.36 -8.82
CA ASP A 134 15.07 8.22 -8.31
C ASP A 134 15.76 6.90 -8.72
N GLY A 135 15.15 6.14 -9.65
CA GLY A 135 15.75 4.89 -10.08
C GLY A 135 14.84 3.95 -10.87
N GLU A 136 15.32 2.74 -11.03
CA GLU A 136 14.61 1.65 -11.67
C GLU A 136 14.77 0.35 -10.88
N LYS A 137 13.90 -0.59 -11.10
CA LYS A 137 13.92 -1.90 -10.44
C LYS A 137 13.37 -2.97 -11.36
N THR A 138 14.02 -4.13 -11.37
CA THR A 138 13.47 -5.33 -11.99
C THR A 138 12.73 -6.14 -10.93
N VAL A 139 11.52 -6.60 -11.24
CA VAL A 139 10.65 -7.34 -10.31
C VAL A 139 10.11 -8.58 -10.99
N GLN A 140 10.26 -9.73 -10.35
CA GLN A 140 9.62 -10.96 -10.78
C GLN A 140 8.20 -11.06 -10.20
N VAL A 141 7.20 -11.25 -11.06
CA VAL A 141 5.79 -11.44 -10.70
C VAL A 141 5.35 -12.81 -11.18
N THR A 142 5.08 -13.72 -10.25
CA THR A 142 4.67 -15.11 -10.56
C THR A 142 3.15 -15.19 -10.79
N PRO A 143 2.64 -16.26 -11.44
CA PRO A 143 1.20 -16.45 -11.66
C PRO A 143 0.36 -16.43 -10.38
N ASP A 144 0.93 -16.85 -9.24
CA ASP A 144 0.27 -16.88 -7.94
C ASP A 144 0.30 -15.52 -7.21
N THR A 145 1.03 -14.54 -7.75
CA THR A 145 1.11 -13.22 -7.14
C THR A 145 -0.26 -12.53 -7.26
N PRO A 146 -0.89 -12.12 -6.14
CA PRO A 146 -2.14 -11.40 -6.18
C PRO A 146 -1.96 -10.05 -6.89
N VAL A 147 -2.79 -9.81 -7.90
CA VAL A 147 -2.85 -8.54 -8.63
C VAL A 147 -4.22 -7.93 -8.42
N VAL A 148 -4.22 -6.67 -8.00
CA VAL A 148 -5.45 -5.92 -7.71
C VAL A 148 -5.42 -4.53 -8.35
N THR A 149 -6.59 -3.90 -8.43
CA THR A 149 -6.69 -2.48 -8.79
C THR A 149 -7.65 -1.76 -7.87
N TYR A 150 -7.51 -0.44 -7.80
CA TYR A 150 -8.41 0.41 -7.07
C TYR A 150 -9.65 0.74 -7.92
N VAL A 151 -10.80 0.71 -7.26
CA VAL A 151 -12.09 1.15 -7.80
C VAL A 151 -12.72 2.14 -6.81
N PRO A 152 -13.67 2.97 -7.24
CA PRO A 152 -14.42 3.81 -6.31
C PRO A 152 -15.04 2.97 -5.19
N GLY A 153 -14.93 3.45 -3.95
CA GLY A 153 -15.53 2.86 -2.77
C GLY A 153 -16.50 3.83 -2.11
N ASP A 154 -17.29 3.32 -1.19
CA ASP A 154 -18.24 4.08 -0.40
C ASP A 154 -18.10 3.74 1.09
N ARG A 155 -18.50 4.66 1.96
CA ARG A 155 -18.52 4.44 3.41
C ARG A 155 -19.39 3.23 3.79
N ALA A 156 -20.45 2.95 3.03
CA ALA A 156 -21.29 1.78 3.21
C ALA A 156 -20.56 0.44 2.97
N ASP A 157 -19.41 0.45 2.32
CA ASP A 157 -18.56 -0.74 2.19
C ASP A 157 -17.89 -1.14 3.51
N LEU A 158 -17.78 -0.20 4.47
CA LEU A 158 -17.20 -0.41 5.80
C LEU A 158 -18.23 -1.08 6.72
N LYS A 159 -18.59 -2.30 6.42
CA LYS A 159 -19.54 -3.10 7.20
C LYS A 159 -18.84 -4.27 7.91
N ALA A 160 -19.48 -4.80 8.95
CA ALA A 160 -18.96 -5.95 9.68
C ALA A 160 -18.52 -7.08 8.73
N GLY A 161 -17.34 -7.62 8.94
CA GLY A 161 -16.72 -8.64 8.11
C GLY A 161 -15.89 -8.10 6.92
N ALA A 162 -15.98 -6.81 6.57
CA ALA A 162 -15.18 -6.23 5.50
C ALA A 162 -13.69 -6.29 5.82
N LYS A 163 -12.89 -6.73 4.86
CA LYS A 163 -11.42 -6.77 4.98
C LYS A 163 -10.84 -5.47 4.49
N ILE A 164 -10.02 -4.82 5.32
CA ILE A 164 -9.54 -3.46 5.05
C ILE A 164 -8.04 -3.28 5.29
N ILE A 165 -7.53 -2.21 4.67
CA ILE A 165 -6.34 -1.49 5.11
C ILE A 165 -6.75 -0.05 5.39
N ALA A 166 -6.54 0.43 6.60
CA ALA A 166 -6.73 1.84 6.97
C ALA A 166 -5.37 2.49 7.28
N PHE A 167 -5.19 3.71 6.79
CA PHE A 167 -4.03 4.53 7.15
C PHE A 167 -4.40 5.34 8.39
N MET A 168 -3.53 5.29 9.40
CA MET A 168 -3.80 5.88 10.70
C MET A 168 -2.83 7.01 10.99
N LYS A 169 -3.32 8.04 11.63
CA LYS A 169 -2.51 9.05 12.32
C LYS A 169 -2.92 9.10 13.79
N LYS A 170 -1.94 9.27 14.67
CA LYS A 170 -2.20 9.50 16.09
C LYS A 170 -2.44 10.98 16.30
N LEU A 171 -3.55 11.34 16.94
CA LEU A 171 -3.89 12.70 17.31
C LEU A 171 -3.20 13.12 18.63
N PRO A 172 -3.14 14.42 18.95
CA PRO A 172 -2.50 14.91 20.17
C PRO A 172 -3.10 14.34 21.48
N ASP A 173 -4.38 13.99 21.48
CA ASP A 173 -5.08 13.35 22.59
C ASP A 173 -4.82 11.84 22.71
N GLY A 174 -4.02 11.29 21.79
CA GLY A 174 -3.66 9.88 21.75
C GLY A 174 -4.64 9.00 20.97
N SER A 175 -5.77 9.52 20.51
CA SER A 175 -6.72 8.81 19.66
C SER A 175 -6.14 8.56 18.26
N LEU A 176 -6.72 7.58 17.54
CA LEU A 176 -6.33 7.24 16.19
C LEU A 176 -7.39 7.72 15.21
N GLU A 177 -6.96 8.42 14.17
CA GLU A 177 -7.84 8.87 13.09
C GLU A 177 -7.41 8.25 11.77
N THR A 178 -8.39 7.99 10.87
CA THR A 178 -8.15 7.58 9.50
C THR A 178 -8.84 8.51 8.52
N ASP A 179 -8.12 8.91 7.48
CA ASP A 179 -8.61 9.70 6.35
C ASP A 179 -8.67 8.88 5.05
N ARG A 180 -8.17 7.63 5.07
CA ARG A 180 -8.19 6.74 3.91
C ARG A 180 -8.29 5.28 4.31
N VAL A 181 -9.27 4.59 3.73
CA VAL A 181 -9.49 3.15 3.90
C VAL A 181 -9.61 2.48 2.55
N SER A 182 -8.93 1.36 2.36
CA SER A 182 -9.10 0.48 1.21
C SER A 182 -9.83 -0.79 1.65
N VAL A 183 -10.91 -1.13 0.95
CA VAL A 183 -11.80 -2.26 1.26
C VAL A 183 -11.70 -3.31 0.16
N GLY A 184 -11.47 -4.54 0.53
CA GLY A 184 -11.54 -5.65 -0.43
C GLY A 184 -12.98 -5.93 -0.87
N ARG A 185 -13.20 -5.99 -2.18
CA ARG A 185 -14.47 -6.38 -2.80
C ARG A 185 -14.55 -7.91 -2.92
N ASP A 186 -15.77 -8.45 -2.95
CA ASP A 186 -16.06 -9.87 -3.22
C ASP A 186 -15.24 -10.83 -2.33
N GLY A 187 -15.11 -10.47 -1.05
CA GLY A 187 -14.35 -11.27 -0.07
C GLY A 187 -12.82 -11.17 -0.19
N LEU A 188 -12.32 -10.30 -1.06
CA LEU A 188 -10.90 -10.06 -1.20
C LEU A 188 -10.30 -9.55 0.13
N THR A 189 -9.24 -10.20 0.59
CA THR A 189 -8.37 -9.62 1.61
C THR A 189 -7.33 -8.76 0.91
N PRO A 190 -7.26 -7.44 1.21
CA PRO A 190 -6.24 -6.56 0.62
C PRO A 190 -4.85 -7.16 0.75
N PRO A 191 -4.08 -7.35 -0.35
CA PRO A 191 -2.82 -8.08 -0.32
C PRO A 191 -1.61 -7.25 0.14
N MET A 192 -1.74 -5.89 0.15
CA MET A 192 -0.67 -4.96 0.55
C MET A 192 -0.65 -4.62 2.03
#